data_6dc5cfed136d436de05811f3c8c574d0
#
_entry.id   6dc5cfed136d436de05811f3c8c574d0
#
_cell.length_a   1.000
_cell.length_b   1.000
_cell.length_c   1.000
_cell.angle_alpha   90.00
_cell.angle_beta   90.00
_cell.angle_gamma   90.00
#
_symmetry.space_group_name_H-M   'P 1'
#
loop_
_entity.id
_entity.type
_entity.pdbx_description
1 polymer ?
#
loop_
_entity_poly.entity_id
_entity_poly.type
_entity_poly.pdbx_seq_one_letter_code
_entity_poly.pdbx_strand_id
1 'polypeptide(L)'
;ADAVFAFQLRNPVHNGHALLMQDTKCKLLERGYKKPVLLLHPLGGWIKDDDVPLHVRIEQHKAVLQENVLDPKTTVLAIFPSPMMYAGPTEVQWHAKARMATGANFYIVGRDPAGMPHPNTKKDLYDPTHGSKVLTMAPGLTQLEIIPFRVAAYDKIKNKMDFFEPERKDDFEFISGTKMRTLARNGENPPDGFMALTAWKILANYYRS
;
A
#
# COMPACT_ATOMS: atom_id res chain seq x y z
N ALA A 1 -5.30 -21.75 2.45
CA ALA A 1 -5.01 -20.87 1.32
C ALA A 1 -4.25 -21.66 0.26
N ASP A 2 -4.53 -21.40 -1.00
CA ASP A 2 -3.80 -21.92 -2.16
C ASP A 2 -2.99 -20.85 -2.86
N ALA A 3 -3.18 -19.60 -2.47
CA ALA A 3 -2.34 -18.45 -2.82
C ALA A 3 -2.30 -17.46 -1.65
N VAL A 4 -1.12 -16.94 -1.36
CA VAL A 4 -0.92 -15.85 -0.40
C VAL A 4 -0.27 -14.69 -1.15
N PHE A 5 -0.95 -13.56 -1.20
CA PHE A 5 -0.41 -12.34 -1.80
C PHE A 5 -0.15 -11.29 -0.73
N ALA A 6 1.07 -10.80 -0.69
CA ALA A 6 1.52 -9.85 0.32
C ALA A 6 1.46 -8.42 -0.18
N PHE A 7 1.06 -7.50 0.70
CA PHE A 7 1.14 -6.07 0.48
C PHE A 7 1.78 -5.39 1.69
N GLN A 8 2.90 -4.71 1.45
CA GLN A 8 3.63 -3.97 2.47
C GLN A 8 3.18 -2.53 2.53
N LEU A 9 2.94 -2.02 3.73
CA LEU A 9 2.59 -0.63 3.95
C LEU A 9 3.41 0.00 5.09
N ARG A 10 3.83 1.24 4.90
CA ARG A 10 4.25 2.16 5.96
C ARG A 10 3.23 3.29 6.18
N ASN A 11 2.29 3.43 5.28
CA ASN A 11 1.24 4.44 5.29
C ASN A 11 -0.11 3.82 5.71
N PRO A 12 -1.08 4.63 6.15
CA PRO A 12 -2.46 4.21 6.32
C PRO A 12 -3.08 3.70 5.02
N VAL A 13 -3.99 2.72 5.13
CA VAL A 13 -4.74 2.19 3.98
C VAL A 13 -5.82 3.19 3.58
N HIS A 14 -5.81 3.60 2.31
CA HIS A 14 -6.92 4.29 1.67
C HIS A 14 -7.54 3.39 0.59
N ASN A 15 -8.69 3.79 0.05
CA ASN A 15 -9.43 2.96 -0.90
C ASN A 15 -8.66 2.67 -2.21
N GLY A 16 -7.69 3.50 -2.59
CA GLY A 16 -6.76 3.18 -3.68
C GLY A 16 -5.87 1.98 -3.41
N HIS A 17 -5.38 1.83 -2.15
CA HIS A 17 -4.68 0.62 -1.75
C HIS A 17 -5.63 -0.59 -1.72
N ALA A 18 -6.84 -0.41 -1.18
CA ALA A 18 -7.84 -1.47 -1.13
C ALA A 18 -8.22 -1.95 -2.54
N LEU A 19 -8.43 -1.03 -3.47
CA LEU A 19 -8.72 -1.34 -4.88
C LEU A 19 -7.65 -2.23 -5.50
N LEU A 20 -6.36 -1.91 -5.27
CA LEU A 20 -5.24 -2.71 -5.78
C LEU A 20 -5.21 -4.12 -5.18
N MET A 21 -5.45 -4.24 -3.87
CA MET A 21 -5.51 -5.54 -3.19
C MET A 21 -6.71 -6.38 -3.65
N GLN A 22 -7.86 -5.75 -3.84
CA GLN A 22 -9.08 -6.40 -4.36
C GLN A 22 -8.90 -6.86 -5.82
N ASP A 23 -8.34 -6.02 -6.69
CA ASP A 23 -8.03 -6.36 -8.09
C ASP A 23 -7.07 -7.56 -8.16
N THR A 24 -6.04 -7.56 -7.32
CA THR A 24 -5.11 -8.69 -7.23
C THR A 24 -5.83 -9.98 -6.83
N LYS A 25 -6.71 -9.94 -5.81
CA LYS A 25 -7.51 -11.09 -5.40
C LYS A 25 -8.39 -11.61 -6.55
N CYS A 26 -9.07 -10.72 -7.26
CA CYS A 26 -9.90 -11.08 -8.42
C CYS A 26 -9.07 -11.77 -9.51
N LYS A 27 -7.92 -11.22 -9.87
CA LYS A 27 -7.01 -11.82 -10.86
C LYS A 27 -6.50 -13.20 -10.45
N LEU A 28 -6.24 -13.41 -9.17
CA LEU A 28 -5.83 -14.73 -8.67
C LEU A 28 -6.99 -15.74 -8.78
N LEU A 29 -8.22 -15.32 -8.48
CA LEU A 29 -9.41 -16.15 -8.67
C LEU A 29 -9.63 -16.50 -10.16
N GLU A 30 -9.47 -15.55 -11.07
CA GLU A 30 -9.54 -15.76 -12.52
C GLU A 30 -8.46 -16.73 -13.03
N ARG A 31 -7.29 -16.73 -12.39
CA ARG A 31 -6.19 -17.68 -12.66
C ARG A 31 -6.44 -19.09 -12.08
N GLY A 32 -7.56 -19.30 -11.41
CA GLY A 32 -8.00 -20.62 -10.89
C GLY A 32 -7.63 -20.89 -9.43
N TYR A 33 -7.03 -19.96 -8.72
CA TYR A 33 -6.86 -20.08 -7.26
C TYR A 33 -8.23 -19.99 -6.58
N LYS A 34 -8.50 -20.87 -5.63
CA LYS A 34 -9.83 -20.97 -5.00
C LYS A 34 -9.92 -20.18 -3.69
N LYS A 35 -8.81 -20.03 -3.00
CA LYS A 35 -8.75 -19.43 -1.65
C LYS A 35 -7.54 -18.47 -1.52
N PRO A 36 -7.44 -17.43 -2.35
CA PRO A 36 -6.38 -16.44 -2.20
C PRO A 36 -6.55 -15.65 -0.88
N VAL A 37 -5.47 -15.50 -0.14
CA VAL A 37 -5.42 -14.78 1.14
C VAL A 37 -4.48 -13.61 1.03
N LEU A 38 -4.93 -12.43 1.45
CA LEU A 38 -4.12 -11.23 1.58
C LEU A 38 -3.30 -11.27 2.87
N LEU A 39 -1.99 -11.13 2.77
CA LEU A 39 -1.12 -10.77 3.88
C LEU A 39 -0.93 -9.24 3.87
N LEU A 40 -1.73 -8.53 4.67
CA LEU A 40 -1.58 -7.11 4.91
C LEU A 40 -0.46 -6.93 5.95
N HIS A 41 0.71 -6.44 5.52
CA HIS A 41 1.96 -6.59 6.25
C HIS A 41 2.62 -5.23 6.52
N PRO A 42 2.07 -4.41 7.46
CA PRO A 42 2.65 -3.13 7.82
C PRO A 42 4.03 -3.28 8.45
N LEU A 43 4.92 -2.34 8.11
CA LEU A 43 6.23 -2.22 8.74
C LEU A 43 6.11 -1.88 10.22
N GLY A 44 6.75 -2.67 11.08
CA GLY A 44 6.69 -2.57 12.54
C GLY A 44 7.91 -1.97 13.21
N GLY A 45 9.02 -1.80 12.47
CA GLY A 45 10.23 -1.14 12.96
C GLY A 45 10.21 0.38 12.75
N TRP A 46 11.38 1.00 12.83
CA TRP A 46 11.57 2.43 12.64
C TRP A 46 11.09 2.88 11.24
N ILE A 47 10.45 4.03 11.22
CA ILE A 47 10.03 4.80 10.04
C ILE A 47 10.35 6.27 10.28
N LYS A 48 10.19 7.15 9.29
CA LYS A 48 10.42 8.59 9.47
C LYS A 48 9.48 9.19 10.51
N ASP A 49 9.93 10.28 11.14
CA ASP A 49 9.18 10.98 12.19
C ASP A 49 7.84 11.58 11.69
N ASP A 50 7.74 11.89 10.38
CA ASP A 50 6.52 12.40 9.77
C ASP A 50 5.54 11.31 9.29
N ASP A 51 5.92 10.04 9.40
CA ASP A 51 5.03 8.91 9.11
C ASP A 51 4.14 8.60 10.34
N VAL A 52 2.96 8.05 10.07
CA VAL A 52 2.00 7.69 11.12
C VAL A 52 2.55 6.55 11.99
N PRO A 53 2.56 6.67 13.34
CA PRO A 53 3.07 5.64 14.23
C PRO A 53 2.40 4.28 14.06
N LEU A 54 3.10 3.21 14.39
CA LEU A 54 2.63 1.84 14.20
C LEU A 54 1.27 1.58 14.85
N HIS A 55 1.08 1.99 16.12
CA HIS A 55 -0.18 1.74 16.84
C HIS A 55 -1.38 2.38 16.13
N VAL A 56 -1.25 3.61 15.65
CA VAL A 56 -2.31 4.31 14.90
C VAL A 56 -2.58 3.60 13.56
N ARG A 57 -1.52 3.15 12.85
CA ARG A 57 -1.67 2.41 11.60
C ARG A 57 -2.40 1.08 11.82
N ILE A 58 -2.09 0.36 12.89
CA ILE A 58 -2.76 -0.91 13.21
C ILE A 58 -4.23 -0.69 13.53
N GLU A 59 -4.58 0.34 14.31
CA GLU A 59 -5.98 0.69 14.58
C GLU A 59 -6.72 1.05 13.29
N GLN A 60 -6.10 1.85 12.43
CA GLN A 60 -6.65 2.23 11.13
C GLN A 60 -6.86 1.01 10.22
N HIS A 61 -5.90 0.09 10.16
CA HIS A 61 -6.03 -1.14 9.37
C HIS A 61 -7.15 -2.05 9.90
N LYS A 62 -7.30 -2.15 11.22
CA LYS A 62 -8.43 -2.86 11.85
C LYS A 62 -9.77 -2.25 11.47
N ALA A 63 -9.88 -0.91 11.45
CA ALA A 63 -11.09 -0.22 11.04
C ALA A 63 -11.44 -0.50 9.56
N VAL A 64 -10.46 -0.54 8.67
CA VAL A 64 -10.64 -0.92 7.25
C VAL A 64 -11.23 -2.34 7.12
N LEU A 65 -10.78 -3.28 7.95
CA LEU A 65 -11.33 -4.64 8.00
C LEU A 65 -12.75 -4.67 8.60
N GLN A 66 -12.99 -3.93 9.67
CA GLN A 66 -14.31 -3.85 10.33
C GLN A 66 -15.38 -3.24 9.42
N GLU A 67 -15.02 -2.28 8.60
CA GLU A 67 -15.92 -1.68 7.59
C GLU A 67 -16.03 -2.53 6.30
N ASN A 68 -15.42 -3.73 6.29
CA ASN A 68 -15.42 -4.64 5.13
C ASN A 68 -14.88 -4.03 3.82
N VAL A 69 -14.06 -2.99 3.90
CA VAL A 69 -13.33 -2.47 2.73
C VAL A 69 -12.36 -3.51 2.19
N LEU A 70 -11.73 -4.26 3.10
CA LEU A 70 -11.04 -5.51 2.81
C LEU A 70 -11.75 -6.64 3.55
N ASP A 71 -11.90 -7.79 2.89
CA ASP A 71 -12.61 -8.94 3.46
C ASP A 71 -11.82 -9.52 4.66
N PRO A 72 -12.34 -9.42 5.90
CA PRO A 72 -11.63 -9.91 7.08
C PRO A 72 -11.45 -11.43 7.11
N LYS A 73 -12.28 -12.19 6.37
CA LYS A 73 -12.19 -13.67 6.32
C LYS A 73 -11.01 -14.15 5.47
N THR A 74 -10.53 -13.29 4.57
CA THR A 74 -9.44 -13.63 3.65
C THR A 74 -8.26 -12.66 3.74
N THR A 75 -8.19 -11.89 4.84
CA THR A 75 -7.09 -10.96 5.12
C THR A 75 -6.43 -11.30 6.45
N VAL A 76 -5.12 -11.50 6.43
CA VAL A 76 -4.29 -11.63 7.63
C VAL A 76 -3.54 -10.31 7.82
N LEU A 77 -3.82 -9.60 8.90
CA LEU A 77 -3.07 -8.44 9.33
C LEU A 77 -1.94 -8.91 10.25
N ALA A 78 -0.70 -8.80 9.78
CA ALA A 78 0.47 -9.16 10.56
C ALA A 78 1.54 -8.06 10.48
N ILE A 79 2.24 -7.81 11.59
CA ILE A 79 3.29 -6.80 11.65
C ILE A 79 4.59 -7.40 11.10
N PHE A 80 5.20 -6.72 10.13
CA PHE A 80 6.54 -7.06 9.67
C PHE A 80 7.58 -6.38 10.59
N PRO A 81 8.31 -7.12 11.44
CA PRO A 81 9.20 -6.55 12.44
C PRO A 81 10.53 -6.08 11.83
N SER A 82 10.44 -5.17 10.87
CA SER A 82 11.60 -4.61 10.18
C SER A 82 11.46 -3.08 10.09
N PRO A 83 12.54 -2.32 10.28
CA PRO A 83 12.55 -0.90 10.00
C PRO A 83 12.51 -0.65 8.50
N MET A 84 12.12 0.57 8.10
CA MET A 84 12.33 1.09 6.75
C MET A 84 13.71 1.77 6.71
N MET A 85 14.62 1.26 5.91
CA MET A 85 15.99 1.80 5.79
C MET A 85 16.15 2.79 4.65
N TYR A 86 15.14 2.94 3.79
CA TYR A 86 15.17 3.79 2.59
C TYR A 86 16.37 3.49 1.68
N ALA A 87 16.75 2.21 1.62
CA ALA A 87 17.89 1.72 0.84
C ALA A 87 17.55 1.33 -0.60
N GLY A 88 16.39 1.78 -1.10
CA GLY A 88 15.98 1.62 -2.50
C GLY A 88 15.97 0.18 -2.99
N PRO A 89 16.61 -0.10 -4.14
CA PRO A 89 16.56 -1.43 -4.76
C PRO A 89 17.04 -2.58 -3.87
N THR A 90 18.04 -2.34 -3.04
CA THR A 90 18.57 -3.36 -2.11
C THR A 90 17.54 -3.76 -1.06
N GLU A 91 16.85 -2.77 -0.50
CA GLU A 91 15.81 -3.03 0.50
C GLU A 91 14.57 -3.70 -0.11
N VAL A 92 14.23 -3.37 -1.35
CA VAL A 92 13.13 -4.03 -2.07
C VAL A 92 13.40 -5.54 -2.23
N GLN A 93 14.64 -5.93 -2.53
CA GLN A 93 15.02 -7.35 -2.58
C GLN A 93 14.90 -8.03 -1.22
N TRP A 94 15.34 -7.37 -0.15
CA TRP A 94 15.16 -7.84 1.22
C TRP A 94 13.68 -8.05 1.55
N HIS A 95 12.85 -7.04 1.26
CA HIS A 95 11.41 -7.12 1.47
C HIS A 95 10.75 -8.28 0.73
N ALA A 96 11.14 -8.51 -0.53
CA ALA A 96 10.62 -9.62 -1.33
C ALA A 96 11.03 -10.99 -0.75
N LYS A 97 12.32 -11.17 -0.40
CA LYS A 97 12.83 -12.40 0.22
C LYS A 97 12.15 -12.70 1.54
N ALA A 98 11.94 -11.67 2.37
CA ALA A 98 11.24 -11.83 3.64
C ALA A 98 9.80 -12.30 3.45
N ARG A 99 9.06 -11.77 2.43
CA ARG A 99 7.67 -12.23 2.13
C ARG A 99 7.67 -13.66 1.62
N MET A 100 8.59 -14.00 0.74
CA MET A 100 8.73 -15.39 0.29
C MET A 100 9.00 -16.34 1.48
N ALA A 101 9.86 -15.95 2.43
CA ALA A 101 10.13 -16.73 3.64
C ALA A 101 8.92 -16.86 4.58
N THR A 102 7.97 -15.93 4.54
CA THR A 102 6.70 -16.05 5.28
C THR A 102 5.65 -16.93 4.57
N GLY A 103 5.99 -17.50 3.42
CA GLY A 103 5.09 -18.35 2.63
C GLY A 103 4.22 -17.60 1.63
N ALA A 104 4.48 -16.31 1.36
CA ALA A 104 3.80 -15.61 0.29
C ALA A 104 4.25 -16.13 -1.08
N ASN A 105 3.29 -16.32 -1.99
CA ASN A 105 3.51 -16.74 -3.38
C ASN A 105 3.52 -15.54 -4.33
N PHE A 106 2.86 -14.44 -3.91
CA PHE A 106 2.70 -13.23 -4.69
C PHE A 106 3.06 -12.02 -3.84
N TYR A 107 3.68 -11.02 -4.46
CA TYR A 107 4.05 -9.78 -3.77
C TYR A 107 3.70 -8.57 -4.63
N ILE A 108 2.82 -7.71 -4.12
CA ILE A 108 2.46 -6.45 -4.75
C ILE A 108 3.54 -5.43 -4.44
N VAL A 109 4.22 -4.93 -5.48
CA VAL A 109 5.30 -3.95 -5.35
C VAL A 109 4.81 -2.58 -5.77
N GLY A 110 4.85 -1.63 -4.83
CA GLY A 110 4.42 -0.26 -5.04
C GLY A 110 5.37 0.56 -5.93
N ARG A 111 4.95 1.81 -6.20
CA ARG A 111 5.81 2.81 -6.83
C ARG A 111 6.89 3.25 -5.84
N ASP A 112 8.13 3.36 -6.31
CA ASP A 112 9.29 3.81 -5.52
C ASP A 112 9.37 3.18 -4.11
N PRO A 113 9.29 1.83 -3.99
CA PRO A 113 9.35 1.19 -2.69
C PRO A 113 10.74 1.40 -2.08
N ALA A 114 10.76 1.74 -0.79
CA ALA A 114 11.98 2.04 -0.05
C ALA A 114 12.85 3.17 -0.65
N GLY A 115 12.28 4.01 -1.52
CA GLY A 115 12.95 5.15 -2.11
C GLY A 115 13.07 6.34 -1.17
N MET A 116 13.97 7.24 -1.51
CA MET A 116 14.17 8.52 -0.82
C MET A 116 14.40 9.64 -1.84
N PRO A 117 14.08 10.89 -1.49
CA PRO A 117 14.39 12.00 -2.36
C PRO A 117 15.89 12.29 -2.41
N HIS A 118 16.39 12.71 -3.55
CA HIS A 118 17.75 13.20 -3.70
C HIS A 118 17.95 14.45 -2.81
N PRO A 119 19.01 14.53 -2.01
CA PRO A 119 19.16 15.55 -0.96
C PRO A 119 19.13 17.00 -1.49
N ASN A 120 19.67 17.25 -2.69
CA ASN A 120 19.76 18.57 -3.26
C ASN A 120 18.55 18.91 -4.15
N THR A 121 18.16 18.00 -5.05
CA THR A 121 17.11 18.26 -6.06
C THR A 121 15.70 17.99 -5.56
N LYS A 122 15.55 17.26 -4.46
CA LYS A 122 14.29 16.77 -3.89
C LYS A 122 13.45 15.89 -4.83
N LYS A 123 13.99 15.53 -6.00
CA LYS A 123 13.39 14.55 -6.92
C LYS A 123 13.67 13.13 -6.43
N ASP A 124 12.93 12.17 -6.95
CA ASP A 124 13.17 10.75 -6.67
C ASP A 124 14.63 10.39 -6.95
N LEU A 125 15.32 9.74 -5.99
CA LEU A 125 16.71 9.31 -6.13
C LEU A 125 16.84 8.13 -7.11
N TYR A 126 15.84 7.26 -7.10
CA TYR A 126 15.75 6.09 -7.98
C TYR A 126 14.59 6.24 -8.96
N ASP A 127 14.65 5.54 -10.08
CA ASP A 127 13.52 5.41 -11.00
C ASP A 127 12.30 4.84 -10.22
N PRO A 128 11.09 5.44 -10.34
CA PRO A 128 9.91 5.01 -9.60
C PRO A 128 9.50 3.54 -9.82
N THR A 129 9.98 2.93 -10.91
CA THR A 129 9.72 1.52 -11.26
C THR A 129 10.84 0.58 -10.84
N HIS A 130 11.88 1.07 -10.16
CA HIS A 130 13.05 0.26 -9.80
C HIS A 130 12.68 -1.01 -9.02
N GLY A 131 11.66 -0.93 -8.15
CA GLY A 131 11.23 -2.07 -7.35
C GLY A 131 10.82 -3.28 -8.19
N SER A 132 9.94 -3.09 -9.16
CA SER A 132 9.55 -4.17 -10.06
C SER A 132 10.71 -4.62 -10.96
N LYS A 133 11.48 -3.66 -11.50
CA LYS A 133 12.62 -3.98 -12.38
C LYS A 133 13.68 -4.83 -11.67
N VAL A 134 14.12 -4.44 -10.48
CA VAL A 134 15.15 -5.18 -9.75
C VAL A 134 14.69 -6.58 -9.36
N LEU A 135 13.41 -6.75 -9.00
CA LEU A 135 12.88 -8.04 -8.59
C LEU A 135 12.72 -9.02 -9.75
N THR A 136 12.58 -8.56 -11.00
CA THR A 136 12.59 -9.44 -12.17
C THR A 136 13.97 -10.04 -12.44
N MET A 137 15.04 -9.44 -11.92
CA MET A 137 16.42 -9.87 -12.10
C MET A 137 17.03 -10.46 -10.83
N ALA A 138 16.39 -10.31 -9.69
CA ALA A 138 16.92 -10.72 -8.38
C ALA A 138 17.00 -12.25 -8.29
N PRO A 139 18.16 -12.82 -7.93
CA PRO A 139 18.30 -14.27 -7.76
C PRO A 139 17.57 -14.74 -6.51
N GLY A 140 17.07 -15.98 -6.54
CA GLY A 140 16.50 -16.65 -5.36
C GLY A 140 15.05 -16.25 -5.01
N LEU A 141 14.32 -15.64 -5.93
CA LEU A 141 12.87 -15.37 -5.80
C LEU A 141 12.01 -16.39 -6.56
N THR A 142 12.42 -17.65 -6.59
CA THR A 142 11.85 -18.70 -7.43
C THR A 142 10.40 -19.09 -7.07
N GLN A 143 9.94 -18.75 -5.86
CA GLN A 143 8.61 -19.09 -5.37
C GLN A 143 7.73 -17.86 -5.17
N LEU A 144 8.18 -16.68 -5.60
CA LEU A 144 7.48 -15.43 -5.43
C LEU A 144 7.24 -14.74 -6.78
N GLU A 145 5.99 -14.60 -7.16
CA GLU A 145 5.59 -13.82 -8.32
C GLU A 145 5.39 -12.35 -7.91
N ILE A 146 5.97 -11.45 -8.67
CA ILE A 146 5.85 -10.01 -8.43
C ILE A 146 4.64 -9.47 -9.18
N ILE A 147 3.71 -8.86 -8.45
CA ILE A 147 2.55 -8.18 -9.01
C ILE A 147 2.89 -6.70 -9.15
N PRO A 148 2.93 -6.17 -10.38
CA PRO A 148 3.26 -4.76 -10.60
C PRO A 148 2.16 -3.85 -10.06
N PHE A 149 2.56 -2.72 -9.48
CA PHE A 149 1.66 -1.69 -9.02
C PHE A 149 0.90 -1.04 -10.20
N ARG A 150 -0.42 -0.89 -10.02
CA ARG A 150 -1.25 -0.06 -10.88
C ARG A 150 -1.57 1.24 -10.17
N VAL A 151 -1.42 2.36 -10.87
CA VAL A 151 -1.69 3.67 -10.31
C VAL A 151 -3.20 3.81 -10.06
N ALA A 152 -3.57 4.17 -8.83
CA ALA A 152 -4.93 4.54 -8.47
C ALA A 152 -4.99 6.03 -8.13
N ALA A 153 -6.06 6.71 -8.54
CA ALA A 153 -6.33 8.09 -8.24
C ALA A 153 -7.82 8.30 -7.92
N TYR A 154 -8.16 9.44 -7.39
CA TYR A 154 -9.54 9.78 -7.11
C TYR A 154 -10.25 10.21 -8.42
N ASP A 155 -11.23 9.42 -8.87
CA ASP A 155 -12.09 9.75 -10.01
C ASP A 155 -13.19 10.72 -9.54
N LYS A 156 -13.09 11.98 -9.95
CA LYS A 156 -14.02 13.06 -9.58
C LYS A 156 -15.43 12.86 -10.15
N ILE A 157 -15.53 12.14 -11.27
CA ILE A 157 -16.81 11.85 -11.91
C ILE A 157 -17.53 10.72 -11.17
N LYS A 158 -16.80 9.67 -10.81
CA LYS A 158 -17.36 8.50 -10.10
C LYS A 158 -17.41 8.69 -8.58
N ASN A 159 -16.80 9.76 -8.04
CA ASN A 159 -16.66 10.04 -6.60
C ASN A 159 -16.08 8.85 -5.81
N LYS A 160 -15.00 8.24 -6.32
CA LYS A 160 -14.31 7.11 -5.68
C LYS A 160 -12.88 6.99 -6.16
N MET A 161 -12.09 6.18 -5.43
CA MET A 161 -10.79 5.73 -5.94
C MET A 161 -11.01 4.75 -7.09
N ASP A 162 -10.30 4.97 -8.19
CA ASP A 162 -10.32 4.09 -9.36
C ASP A 162 -8.91 4.01 -9.98
N PHE A 163 -8.68 3.04 -10.86
CA PHE A 163 -7.43 2.97 -11.59
C PHE A 163 -7.31 4.15 -12.55
N PHE A 164 -6.15 4.77 -12.55
CA PHE A 164 -5.89 5.95 -13.38
C PHE A 164 -5.92 5.59 -14.88
N GLU A 165 -6.69 6.37 -15.62
CA GLU A 165 -6.85 6.28 -17.09
C GLU A 165 -6.21 7.53 -17.72
N PRO A 166 -5.07 7.41 -18.43
CA PRO A 166 -4.38 8.57 -19.01
C PRO A 166 -5.24 9.41 -19.96
N GLU A 167 -6.17 8.77 -20.65
CA GLU A 167 -7.10 9.41 -21.60
C GLU A 167 -8.10 10.34 -20.90
N ARG A 168 -8.33 10.12 -19.61
CA ARG A 168 -9.26 10.86 -18.75
C ARG A 168 -8.54 11.59 -17.62
N LYS A 169 -7.28 11.96 -17.81
CA LYS A 169 -6.41 12.52 -16.75
C LYS A 169 -7.03 13.69 -15.98
N ASP A 170 -7.84 14.52 -16.66
CA ASP A 170 -8.45 15.71 -16.06
C ASP A 170 -9.60 15.39 -15.10
N ASP A 171 -10.16 14.17 -15.19
CA ASP A 171 -11.18 13.66 -14.28
C ASP A 171 -10.58 13.12 -12.98
N PHE A 172 -9.30 12.87 -12.94
CA PHE A 172 -8.61 12.28 -11.80
C PHE A 172 -7.86 13.29 -10.94
N GLU A 173 -7.85 13.05 -9.65
CA GLU A 173 -7.08 13.80 -8.67
C GLU A 173 -6.17 12.87 -7.86
N PHE A 174 -4.88 13.22 -7.80
CA PHE A 174 -3.91 12.52 -6.96
C PHE A 174 -3.91 13.14 -5.55
N ILE A 175 -4.44 12.39 -4.57
CA ILE A 175 -4.43 12.80 -3.18
C ILE A 175 -3.12 12.37 -2.54
N SER A 176 -2.19 13.31 -2.40
CA SER A 176 -0.89 13.06 -1.77
C SER A 176 -1.00 12.86 -0.26
N GLY A 177 -0.01 12.19 0.33
CA GLY A 177 0.10 12.07 1.79
C GLY A 177 0.14 13.44 2.49
N THR A 178 0.73 14.45 1.85
CA THR A 178 0.74 15.83 2.37
C THR A 178 -0.66 16.43 2.39
N LYS A 179 -1.42 16.32 1.30
CA LYS A 179 -2.83 16.78 1.25
C LYS A 179 -3.68 16.08 2.32
N MET A 180 -3.53 14.76 2.45
CA MET A 180 -4.23 14.00 3.48
C MET A 180 -3.91 14.49 4.89
N ARG A 181 -2.62 14.74 5.20
CA ARG A 181 -2.22 15.29 6.51
C ARG A 181 -2.79 16.68 6.76
N THR A 182 -2.82 17.53 5.75
CA THR A 182 -3.42 18.89 5.87
C THR A 182 -4.90 18.82 6.20
N LEU A 183 -5.68 18.02 5.46
CA LEU A 183 -7.10 17.80 5.74
C LEU A 183 -7.32 17.29 7.18
N ALA A 184 -6.52 16.31 7.60
CA ALA A 184 -6.64 15.73 8.93
C ALA A 184 -6.36 16.76 10.05
N ARG A 185 -5.31 17.58 9.90
CA ARG A 185 -4.96 18.65 10.86
C ARG A 185 -6.03 19.74 10.94
N ASN A 186 -6.62 20.09 9.81
CA ASN A 186 -7.68 21.09 9.74
C ASN A 186 -9.04 20.56 10.23
N GLY A 187 -9.17 19.26 10.50
CA GLY A 187 -10.46 18.64 10.84
C GLY A 187 -11.42 18.51 9.65
N GLU A 188 -10.88 18.64 8.43
CA GLU A 188 -11.62 18.49 7.19
C GLU A 188 -11.74 17.01 6.82
N ASN A 189 -12.83 16.65 6.14
CA ASN A 189 -12.98 15.30 5.59
C ASN A 189 -12.33 15.21 4.20
N PRO A 190 -11.78 14.03 3.84
CA PRO A 190 -11.39 13.78 2.46
C PRO A 190 -12.64 13.66 1.58
N PRO A 191 -12.47 13.69 0.24
CA PRO A 191 -13.56 13.38 -0.68
C PRO A 191 -14.20 12.02 -0.36
N ASP A 192 -15.52 11.92 -0.55
CA ASP A 192 -16.25 10.66 -0.37
C ASP A 192 -15.63 9.54 -1.22
N GLY A 193 -15.53 8.33 -0.64
CA GLY A 193 -14.92 7.19 -1.33
C GLY A 193 -13.40 7.17 -1.37
N PHE A 194 -12.71 8.14 -0.72
CA PHE A 194 -11.24 8.12 -0.61
C PHE A 194 -10.75 7.14 0.46
N MET A 195 -11.38 7.10 1.63
CA MET A 195 -10.99 6.25 2.76
C MET A 195 -12.22 5.82 3.56
N ALA A 196 -12.17 4.65 4.18
CA ALA A 196 -13.16 4.20 5.15
C ALA A 196 -13.34 5.23 6.27
N LEU A 197 -14.59 5.50 6.66
CA LEU A 197 -14.93 6.62 7.56
C LEU A 197 -14.27 6.50 8.93
N THR A 198 -14.36 5.32 9.56
CA THR A 198 -13.73 5.09 10.87
C THR A 198 -12.21 5.15 10.78
N ALA A 199 -11.64 4.59 9.71
CA ALA A 199 -10.22 4.66 9.44
C ALA A 199 -9.74 6.11 9.28
N TRP A 200 -10.53 6.97 8.62
CA TRP A 200 -10.24 8.41 8.54
C TRP A 200 -10.31 9.10 9.90
N LYS A 201 -11.35 8.82 10.71
CA LYS A 201 -11.50 9.41 12.05
C LYS A 201 -10.30 9.10 12.96
N ILE A 202 -9.75 7.90 12.90
CA ILE A 202 -8.54 7.52 13.65
C ILE A 202 -7.37 8.43 13.27
N LEU A 203 -7.14 8.64 11.97
CA LEU A 203 -6.07 9.52 11.49
C LEU A 203 -6.31 10.98 11.85
N ALA A 204 -7.52 11.49 11.66
CA ALA A 204 -7.86 12.87 11.99
C ALA A 204 -7.68 13.15 13.49
N ASN A 205 -8.02 12.22 14.36
CA ASN A 205 -7.80 12.33 15.80
C ASN A 205 -6.29 12.37 16.12
N TYR A 206 -5.50 11.50 15.53
CA TYR A 206 -4.05 11.48 15.72
C TYR A 206 -3.39 12.80 15.29
N TYR A 207 -3.79 13.40 14.17
CA TYR A 207 -3.17 14.63 13.67
C TYR A 207 -3.64 15.90 14.40
N ARG A 208 -4.70 15.82 15.20
CA ARG A 208 -5.21 16.91 16.03
C ARG A 208 -4.74 16.85 17.50
N SER A 209 -4.25 15.68 17.94
CA SER A 209 -3.62 15.52 19.26
C SER A 209 -2.18 16.05 19.26
#